data_9447ea6c2f98f9dda91a8271a0279c4d
#
_entry.id   9447ea6c2f98f9dda91a8271a0279c4d
#
_cell.length_a   1.000
_cell.length_b   1.000
_cell.length_c   1.000
_cell.angle_alpha   90.00
_cell.angle_beta   90.00
_cell.angle_gamma   90.00
#
_symmetry.space_group_name_H-M   'P 1'
#
loop_
_entity.id
_entity.type
_entity.pdbx_description
1 polymer ?
#
loop_
_entity_poly.entity_id
_entity_poly.type
_entity_poly.pdbx_seq_one_letter_code
_entity_poly.pdbx_strand_id
1 'polypeptide(L)'
;MPTTTLDQLFDPAVVAERGSSQIAELEAFKAAMTDSLTEARTGQTAMVPSPGGDPGQGHRVLVKGLRANPKALEAKFAEITASITKAAGSDNDLATSLMSEIGVLKAELQKDWTPTNPVGGTGLTAYDLEGPAKRLIPLHTPLVNSTPRVKGVGSARKFKRIDSVSNAGVPGGAAVLSPFFSSLTATSTWGPTGNVTLARPQKISYTGSDWSVGYVELGFSDSVDWLSFFQAIGYDDLQGLSHMAALYAHKMGEERAQLYGRGSGTGYEGSVAAPTVTVVGSDSGGSLATNTYFVYVAGRTGFGQTAVSSVVNSGARTGPSASVAITVSVETAGIFDYALYVGTTTGIANAHFQGNFTGNTFTLTTYNAAGAVIAGTDSSADANAYDGYLTVLADSTKTGYYTRLNTIFSTSNPGSEFDTALQTMFVNNGADPDEIWMTGALRAEFGQLLRVGGSNGAASGYRTNIQTGDGNVTMGTSVTGYVNQNTGKVLDVKTHRFMPNGAALIRSTSLPLQNTNIQAPTSAVNVQDYMLYDWPDIQMTKDLSTYQIGTLIHQAPAWSGLIVGIK
;
A
#
# COMPACT_ATOMS: atom_id res chain seq x y z
N MET A 1 62.18 -1.65 -35.77
CA MET A 1 61.51 -0.60 -36.52
C MET A 1 61.05 0.44 -35.49
N PRO A 2 61.33 1.74 -35.69
CA PRO A 2 60.87 2.73 -34.74
C PRO A 2 59.31 2.72 -34.76
N THR A 3 58.70 2.52 -33.63
CA THR A 3 57.28 2.70 -33.41
C THR A 3 56.94 4.18 -33.60
N THR A 4 56.39 4.52 -34.75
CA THR A 4 55.86 5.86 -34.95
C THR A 4 54.67 6.03 -34.01
N THR A 5 54.83 6.90 -33.03
CA THR A 5 53.75 7.17 -32.07
C THR A 5 52.65 7.96 -32.81
N LEU A 6 51.41 7.81 -32.40
CA LEU A 6 50.26 8.54 -32.94
C LEU A 6 50.53 10.06 -33.01
N ASP A 7 51.37 10.57 -32.13
CA ASP A 7 51.77 11.96 -32.04
C ASP A 7 52.66 12.41 -33.22
N GLN A 8 53.46 11.49 -33.82
CA GLN A 8 54.29 11.81 -34.98
C GLN A 8 53.45 11.89 -36.30
N LEU A 9 52.28 11.28 -36.32
CA LEU A 9 51.36 11.38 -37.44
C LEU A 9 50.62 12.73 -37.53
N PHE A 10 50.60 13.46 -36.43
CA PHE A 10 49.97 14.80 -36.30
C PHE A 10 51.01 15.91 -36.22
N ASP A 11 52.23 15.69 -36.73
CA ASP A 11 53.24 16.72 -36.83
C ASP A 11 52.69 17.86 -37.71
N PRO A 12 52.72 19.12 -37.22
CA PRO A 12 52.18 20.29 -37.93
C PRO A 12 52.72 20.46 -39.36
N ALA A 13 53.89 19.89 -39.66
CA ALA A 13 54.49 19.93 -41.00
C ALA A 13 53.78 19.00 -42.00
N VAL A 14 53.25 17.84 -41.55
CA VAL A 14 52.52 16.88 -42.39
C VAL A 14 51.05 17.29 -42.53
N VAL A 15 50.60 18.10 -41.59
CA VAL A 15 49.23 18.60 -41.45
C VAL A 15 48.94 19.81 -42.35
N ALA A 16 49.94 20.62 -42.64
CA ALA A 16 49.77 21.82 -43.47
C ALA A 16 49.36 21.56 -44.91
N GLU A 17 49.61 20.33 -45.43
CA GLU A 17 49.22 19.91 -46.79
C GLU A 17 47.79 19.42 -46.95
N ARG A 18 47.04 19.15 -45.86
CA ARG A 18 45.79 18.34 -45.90
C ARG A 18 44.47 19.06 -45.54
N GLY A 19 44.45 20.33 -45.42
CA GLY A 19 43.21 21.07 -45.19
C GLY A 19 42.68 20.97 -43.76
N SER A 20 42.38 22.12 -43.13
CA SER A 20 42.10 22.30 -41.71
C SER A 20 40.88 21.52 -41.15
N SER A 21 39.91 21.14 -42.00
CA SER A 21 38.70 20.44 -41.54
C SER A 21 38.91 18.94 -41.28
N GLN A 22 39.71 18.26 -42.07
CA GLN A 22 39.98 16.85 -41.90
C GLN A 22 40.88 16.54 -40.71
N ILE A 23 41.72 17.51 -40.35
CA ILE A 23 42.63 17.42 -39.24
C ILE A 23 41.87 17.57 -37.92
N ALA A 24 40.93 18.50 -37.85
CA ALA A 24 40.08 18.66 -36.66
C ALA A 24 39.24 17.41 -36.35
N GLU A 25 38.77 16.73 -37.41
CA GLU A 25 38.05 15.44 -37.24
C GLU A 25 38.93 14.32 -36.71
N LEU A 26 40.18 14.22 -37.20
CA LEU A 26 41.17 13.23 -36.80
C LEU A 26 41.69 13.50 -35.36
N GLU A 27 41.90 14.74 -34.96
CA GLU A 27 42.26 15.11 -33.59
C GLU A 27 41.11 14.82 -32.61
N ALA A 28 39.89 15.16 -32.98
CA ALA A 28 38.72 14.84 -32.17
C ALA A 28 38.54 13.31 -31.98
N PHE A 29 38.82 12.52 -33.02
CA PHE A 29 38.78 11.07 -32.93
C PHE A 29 39.92 10.51 -32.07
N LYS A 30 41.16 10.99 -32.19
CA LYS A 30 42.29 10.65 -31.34
C LYS A 30 41.96 10.93 -29.87
N ALA A 31 41.42 12.10 -29.58
CA ALA A 31 41.01 12.46 -28.23
C ALA A 31 39.93 11.51 -27.69
N ALA A 32 38.90 11.23 -28.46
CA ALA A 32 37.81 10.32 -28.07
C ALA A 32 38.29 8.89 -27.80
N MET A 33 39.24 8.39 -28.61
CA MET A 33 39.84 7.07 -28.39
C MET A 33 40.76 7.03 -27.16
N THR A 34 41.58 8.04 -26.95
CA THR A 34 42.47 8.13 -25.78
C THR A 34 41.65 8.20 -24.49
N ASP A 35 40.55 8.93 -24.51
CA ASP A 35 39.65 9.05 -23.36
C ASP A 35 38.90 7.75 -23.08
N SER A 36 38.43 7.05 -24.10
CA SER A 36 37.76 5.76 -23.92
C SER A 36 38.70 4.70 -23.35
N LEU A 37 39.98 4.70 -23.75
CA LEU A 37 41.01 3.85 -23.19
C LEU A 37 41.36 4.22 -21.73
N THR A 38 41.41 5.51 -21.43
CA THR A 38 41.68 6.00 -20.07
C THR A 38 40.52 5.69 -19.14
N GLU A 39 39.30 5.84 -19.61
CA GLU A 39 38.08 5.50 -18.88
C GLU A 39 37.96 3.99 -18.64
N ALA A 40 38.33 3.16 -19.62
CA ALA A 40 38.39 1.71 -19.46
C ALA A 40 39.43 1.27 -18.40
N ARG A 41 40.55 1.99 -18.30
CA ARG A 41 41.64 1.69 -17.35
C ARG A 41 41.41 2.22 -15.94
N THR A 42 40.76 3.38 -15.80
CA THR A 42 40.66 4.09 -14.52
C THR A 42 39.24 4.13 -13.93
N GLY A 43 38.23 3.70 -14.71
CA GLY A 43 36.83 3.81 -14.28
C GLY A 43 36.33 5.25 -14.11
N GLN A 44 37.14 6.24 -14.49
CA GLN A 44 36.77 7.65 -14.38
C GLN A 44 36.32 8.21 -15.74
N THR A 45 35.25 9.00 -15.72
CA THR A 45 34.73 9.69 -16.89
C THR A 45 35.60 10.89 -17.24
N ALA A 46 36.43 10.79 -18.27
CA ALA A 46 37.18 11.94 -18.76
C ALA A 46 36.30 12.85 -19.63
N MET A 47 36.32 14.14 -19.37
CA MET A 47 35.59 15.15 -20.15
C MET A 47 36.50 15.79 -21.19
N VAL A 48 36.20 15.55 -22.48
CA VAL A 48 36.90 16.20 -23.60
C VAL A 48 36.03 17.32 -24.19
N PRO A 49 36.55 18.52 -24.38
CA PRO A 49 35.79 19.62 -25.01
C PRO A 49 35.51 19.33 -26.49
N SER A 50 34.28 19.54 -26.92
CA SER A 50 33.91 19.42 -28.35
C SER A 50 34.30 20.66 -29.12
N PRO A 51 34.92 20.55 -30.30
CA PRO A 51 35.21 21.73 -31.13
C PRO A 51 33.90 22.30 -31.70
N GLY A 52 33.49 23.47 -31.21
CA GLY A 52 32.40 24.28 -31.78
C GLY A 52 31.01 24.09 -31.19
N GLY A 53 30.84 23.37 -30.07
CA GLY A 53 29.57 23.17 -29.39
C GLY A 53 29.75 23.12 -27.87
N ASP A 54 28.63 23.09 -27.17
CA ASP A 54 28.58 23.02 -25.70
C ASP A 54 29.50 21.90 -25.16
N PRO A 55 30.50 22.20 -24.31
CA PRO A 55 31.52 21.23 -23.92
C PRO A 55 30.87 20.14 -23.07
N GLY A 56 30.84 18.90 -23.60
CA GLY A 56 30.52 17.72 -22.85
C GLY A 56 29.37 16.84 -23.35
N GLN A 57 28.51 17.28 -24.25
CA GLN A 57 27.37 16.46 -24.69
C GLN A 57 27.65 15.56 -25.92
N GLY A 58 28.37 16.06 -26.92
CA GLY A 58 28.57 15.35 -28.19
C GLY A 58 29.45 14.09 -28.05
N HIS A 59 30.57 14.20 -27.35
CA HIS A 59 31.52 13.08 -27.17
C HIS A 59 31.00 12.00 -26.23
N ARG A 60 30.25 12.38 -25.19
CA ARG A 60 29.64 11.43 -24.26
C ARG A 60 28.62 10.52 -24.92
N VAL A 61 27.86 11.04 -25.88
CA VAL A 61 26.89 10.27 -26.66
C VAL A 61 27.59 9.33 -27.64
N LEU A 62 28.69 9.77 -28.25
CA LEU A 62 29.43 8.97 -29.22
C LEU A 62 30.11 7.76 -28.54
N VAL A 63 30.80 7.96 -27.44
CA VAL A 63 31.48 6.90 -26.68
C VAL A 63 30.47 5.93 -26.08
N LYS A 64 29.36 6.43 -25.52
CA LYS A 64 28.30 5.60 -24.98
C LYS A 64 27.55 4.82 -26.05
N GLY A 65 27.32 5.42 -27.22
CA GLY A 65 26.70 4.75 -28.35
C GLY A 65 27.60 3.69 -28.99
N LEU A 66 28.90 3.91 -29.04
CA LEU A 66 29.89 2.97 -29.56
C LEU A 66 30.08 1.75 -28.63
N ARG A 67 30.04 1.96 -27.31
CA ARG A 67 30.08 0.85 -26.33
C ARG A 67 28.81 -0.01 -26.35
N ALA A 68 27.66 0.60 -26.61
CA ALA A 68 26.39 -0.13 -26.64
C ALA A 68 26.17 -0.99 -27.90
N ASN A 69 26.96 -0.77 -28.96
CA ASN A 69 26.75 -1.49 -30.20
C ASN A 69 28.06 -1.79 -30.92
N PRO A 70 28.61 -3.03 -30.81
CA PRO A 70 29.87 -3.43 -31.43
C PRO A 70 29.83 -3.34 -32.95
N LYS A 71 28.70 -3.55 -33.61
CA LYS A 71 28.55 -3.36 -35.07
C LYS A 71 28.66 -1.89 -35.49
N ALA A 72 28.21 -0.95 -34.66
CA ALA A 72 28.38 0.47 -34.91
C ALA A 72 29.84 0.88 -34.78
N LEU A 73 30.58 0.29 -33.84
CA LEU A 73 32.01 0.48 -33.67
C LEU A 73 32.79 -0.04 -34.92
N GLU A 74 32.46 -1.23 -35.41
CA GLU A 74 33.07 -1.79 -36.61
C GLU A 74 32.77 -0.93 -37.85
N ALA A 75 31.56 -0.43 -38.00
CA ALA A 75 31.17 0.45 -39.08
C ALA A 75 31.97 1.78 -39.05
N LYS A 76 32.16 2.35 -37.86
CA LYS A 76 32.99 3.55 -37.70
C LYS A 76 34.47 3.31 -37.98
N PHE A 77 35.02 2.21 -37.53
CA PHE A 77 36.39 1.82 -37.90
C PHE A 77 36.56 1.64 -39.41
N ALA A 78 35.58 1.03 -40.10
CA ALA A 78 35.61 0.88 -41.54
C ALA A 78 35.52 2.25 -42.26
N GLU A 79 34.69 3.16 -41.78
CA GLU A 79 34.57 4.52 -42.32
C GLU A 79 35.87 5.32 -42.17
N ILE A 80 36.54 5.23 -41.02
CA ILE A 80 37.81 5.89 -40.73
C ILE A 80 38.93 5.27 -41.57
N THR A 81 38.95 3.96 -41.68
CA THR A 81 39.91 3.26 -42.53
C THR A 81 39.79 3.70 -43.99
N ALA A 82 38.56 3.85 -44.47
CA ALA A 82 38.30 4.34 -45.84
C ALA A 82 38.70 5.80 -46.01
N SER A 83 38.49 6.65 -45.03
CA SER A 83 38.89 8.07 -45.07
C SER A 83 40.41 8.24 -45.01
N ILE A 84 41.12 7.46 -44.20
CA ILE A 84 42.57 7.42 -44.11
C ILE A 84 43.18 6.97 -45.44
N THR A 85 42.64 5.90 -46.03
CA THR A 85 43.11 5.39 -47.35
C THR A 85 42.90 6.43 -48.43
N LYS A 86 41.82 7.18 -48.38
CA LYS A 86 41.51 8.24 -49.32
C LYS A 86 42.39 9.49 -49.10
N ALA A 87 42.73 9.80 -47.85
CA ALA A 87 43.58 10.93 -47.51
C ALA A 87 45.08 10.66 -47.76
N ALA A 88 45.57 9.45 -47.63
CA ALA A 88 46.94 9.07 -47.83
C ALA A 88 47.43 9.13 -49.29
N GLY A 89 46.52 9.21 -50.25
CA GLY A 89 46.91 9.36 -51.68
C GLY A 89 47.88 8.28 -52.18
N SER A 90 49.07 8.71 -52.64
CA SER A 90 50.11 7.81 -53.16
C SER A 90 51.14 7.36 -52.12
N ASP A 91 50.98 7.75 -50.83
CA ASP A 91 51.94 7.43 -49.79
C ASP A 91 51.54 6.15 -49.03
N ASN A 92 51.89 4.99 -49.62
CA ASN A 92 51.50 3.68 -49.11
C ASN A 92 52.13 3.33 -47.73
N ASP A 93 53.28 3.90 -47.39
CA ASP A 93 53.97 3.55 -46.16
C ASP A 93 53.28 4.16 -44.94
N LEU A 94 52.77 5.38 -45.08
CA LEU A 94 52.04 6.09 -44.01
C LEU A 94 50.67 5.42 -43.78
N ALA A 95 49.96 5.05 -44.86
CA ALA A 95 48.68 4.39 -44.77
C ALA A 95 48.82 3.00 -44.10
N THR A 96 49.89 2.27 -44.42
CA THR A 96 50.15 0.95 -43.83
C THR A 96 50.50 1.02 -42.34
N SER A 97 51.29 2.03 -41.95
CA SER A 97 51.62 2.24 -40.54
C SER A 97 50.36 2.59 -39.70
N LEU A 98 49.51 3.49 -40.21
CA LEU A 98 48.26 3.88 -39.55
C LEU A 98 47.28 2.71 -39.44
N MET A 99 47.16 1.90 -40.47
CA MET A 99 46.33 0.71 -40.49
C MET A 99 46.80 -0.33 -39.47
N SER A 100 48.11 -0.47 -39.30
CA SER A 100 48.71 -1.34 -38.30
C SER A 100 48.37 -0.85 -36.86
N GLU A 101 48.48 0.43 -36.59
CA GLU A 101 48.16 0.99 -35.28
C GLU A 101 46.66 0.92 -34.95
N ILE A 102 45.79 1.20 -35.93
CA ILE A 102 44.34 1.01 -35.78
C ILE A 102 44.01 -0.45 -35.52
N GLY A 103 44.71 -1.38 -36.17
CA GLY A 103 44.58 -2.82 -35.92
C GLY A 103 44.93 -3.21 -34.48
N VAL A 104 45.99 -2.63 -33.92
CA VAL A 104 46.40 -2.85 -32.52
C VAL A 104 45.38 -2.28 -31.56
N LEU A 105 44.91 -1.04 -31.80
CA LEU A 105 43.88 -0.42 -30.97
C LEU A 105 42.53 -1.13 -31.03
N LYS A 106 42.17 -1.62 -32.23
CA LYS A 106 40.98 -2.45 -32.40
C LYS A 106 41.11 -3.77 -31.62
N ALA A 107 42.28 -4.39 -31.65
CA ALA A 107 42.54 -5.63 -30.91
C ALA A 107 42.55 -5.41 -29.38
N GLU A 108 43.03 -4.26 -28.90
CA GLU A 108 42.96 -3.90 -27.46
C GLU A 108 41.53 -3.57 -27.00
N LEU A 109 40.77 -2.86 -27.82
CA LEU A 109 39.35 -2.60 -27.54
C LEU A 109 38.49 -3.88 -27.62
N GLN A 110 38.84 -4.79 -28.50
CA GLN A 110 38.16 -6.09 -28.64
C GLN A 110 38.55 -7.07 -27.53
N LYS A 111 39.73 -6.91 -26.90
CA LYS A 111 40.15 -7.74 -25.76
C LYS A 111 39.22 -7.59 -24.54
N ASP A 112 38.66 -6.42 -24.34
CA ASP A 112 37.69 -6.17 -23.23
C ASP A 112 36.24 -6.55 -23.63
N TRP A 113 35.98 -6.92 -24.90
CA TRP A 113 34.63 -7.06 -25.44
C TRP A 113 34.31 -8.42 -26.06
N THR A 114 35.24 -9.37 -26.05
CA THR A 114 34.91 -10.71 -26.53
C THR A 114 34.12 -11.48 -25.48
N PRO A 115 32.82 -11.76 -25.68
CA PRO A 115 32.09 -12.67 -24.83
C PRO A 115 32.77 -14.06 -24.99
N THR A 116 33.54 -14.45 -24.01
CA THR A 116 34.12 -15.79 -23.97
C THR A 116 32.98 -16.78 -23.82
N ASN A 117 32.87 -17.69 -24.80
CA ASN A 117 31.91 -18.79 -24.79
C ASN A 117 31.95 -19.49 -23.43
N PRO A 118 30.81 -19.68 -22.74
CA PRO A 118 30.77 -20.22 -21.38
C PRO A 118 31.19 -21.69 -21.24
N VAL A 119 31.56 -22.34 -22.33
CA VAL A 119 31.98 -23.74 -22.34
C VAL A 119 33.50 -23.82 -22.47
N GLY A 120 34.22 -23.79 -21.36
CA GLY A 120 35.59 -24.26 -21.25
C GLY A 120 36.74 -23.26 -21.33
N GLY A 121 36.50 -21.95 -21.18
CA GLY A 121 37.55 -20.94 -21.22
C GLY A 121 37.91 -20.38 -19.84
N THR A 122 39.20 -20.40 -19.49
CA THR A 122 39.78 -19.71 -18.32
C THR A 122 39.94 -18.21 -18.57
N GLY A 123 38.90 -17.51 -19.02
CA GLY A 123 38.91 -16.06 -19.24
C GLY A 123 37.97 -15.36 -18.29
N LEU A 124 38.31 -14.13 -17.89
CA LEU A 124 37.42 -13.22 -17.22
C LEU A 124 36.21 -12.95 -18.11
N THR A 125 35.10 -13.57 -17.78
CA THR A 125 33.80 -13.27 -18.41
C THR A 125 33.28 -11.96 -17.80
N ALA A 126 33.14 -10.93 -18.61
CA ALA A 126 32.37 -9.74 -18.20
C ALA A 126 30.89 -10.11 -18.18
N TYR A 127 30.30 -10.09 -17.03
CA TYR A 127 28.85 -10.19 -16.85
C TYR A 127 28.27 -8.79 -17.00
N ASP A 128 27.23 -8.67 -17.82
CA ASP A 128 26.36 -7.48 -17.80
C ASP A 128 25.47 -7.61 -16.56
N LEU A 129 26.00 -7.20 -15.44
CA LEU A 129 25.27 -7.17 -14.19
C LEU A 129 24.45 -5.88 -14.20
N GLU A 130 23.13 -6.03 -14.35
CA GLU A 130 22.23 -4.90 -14.08
C GLU A 130 22.48 -4.39 -12.65
N GLY A 131 22.70 -3.08 -12.54
CA GLY A 131 22.88 -2.40 -11.25
C GLY A 131 21.73 -2.64 -10.26
N PRO A 132 21.68 -1.94 -9.14
CA PRO A 132 21.08 -2.35 -7.86
C PRO A 132 19.74 -3.07 -7.95
N ALA A 133 19.49 -3.96 -7.01
CA ALA A 133 18.26 -4.76 -6.94
C ALA A 133 17.00 -3.93 -7.21
N LYS A 134 16.26 -4.29 -8.25
CA LYS A 134 15.06 -3.54 -8.67
C LYS A 134 13.91 -3.84 -7.72
N ARG A 135 13.29 -2.80 -7.20
CA ARG A 135 12.10 -2.93 -6.37
C ARG A 135 10.88 -3.24 -7.23
N LEU A 136 10.32 -4.43 -7.09
CA LEU A 136 9.13 -4.87 -7.82
C LEU A 136 7.82 -4.55 -7.08
N ILE A 137 7.88 -4.28 -5.78
CA ILE A 137 6.69 -4.03 -4.96
C ILE A 137 6.59 -2.53 -4.68
N PRO A 138 5.55 -1.84 -5.20
CA PRO A 138 5.36 -0.42 -4.93
C PRO A 138 4.92 -0.19 -3.47
N LEU A 139 5.36 0.93 -2.90
CA LEU A 139 4.86 1.42 -1.62
C LEU A 139 3.41 1.90 -1.79
N HIS A 140 2.51 1.31 -1.01
CA HIS A 140 1.11 1.69 -1.00
C HIS A 140 0.71 2.09 0.43
N THR A 141 0.79 3.39 0.71
CA THR A 141 0.53 3.97 2.04
C THR A 141 -0.39 5.19 1.95
N PRO A 142 -1.61 5.04 1.40
CA PRO A 142 -2.50 6.18 1.19
C PRO A 142 -3.07 6.73 2.49
N LEU A 143 -3.33 5.90 3.53
CA LEU A 143 -3.84 6.35 4.83
C LEU A 143 -2.78 7.12 5.60
N VAL A 144 -1.57 6.58 5.72
CA VAL A 144 -0.42 7.24 6.37
C VAL A 144 -0.15 8.61 5.74
N ASN A 145 -0.24 8.70 4.41
CA ASN A 145 0.01 9.95 3.69
C ASN A 145 -1.14 10.97 3.85
N SER A 146 -2.37 10.52 4.09
CA SER A 146 -3.54 11.39 4.24
C SER A 146 -3.91 11.70 5.68
N THR A 147 -3.32 10.99 6.65
CA THR A 147 -3.58 11.22 8.08
C THR A 147 -2.62 12.29 8.62
N PRO A 148 -3.12 13.40 9.18
CA PRO A 148 -2.28 14.45 9.74
C PRO A 148 -1.46 13.91 10.93
N ARG A 149 -0.19 14.32 11.00
CA ARG A 149 0.74 13.96 12.06
C ARG A 149 0.85 15.11 13.06
N VAL A 150 0.71 14.81 14.33
CA VAL A 150 0.80 15.76 15.44
C VAL A 150 1.87 15.28 16.40
N LYS A 151 2.66 16.20 16.95
CA LYS A 151 3.66 15.87 17.95
C LYS A 151 2.99 15.53 19.29
N GLY A 152 3.33 14.36 19.83
CA GLY A 152 2.94 13.88 21.15
C GLY A 152 3.95 14.26 22.23
N VAL A 153 3.50 14.22 23.50
CA VAL A 153 4.33 14.45 24.68
C VAL A 153 3.88 13.51 25.79
N GLY A 154 4.81 13.01 26.58
CA GLY A 154 4.55 12.12 27.72
C GLY A 154 4.31 10.66 27.29
N SER A 155 3.63 9.88 28.11
CA SER A 155 3.39 8.44 27.92
C SER A 155 2.01 8.12 27.34
N ALA A 156 1.09 9.09 27.34
CA ALA A 156 -0.26 8.91 26.80
C ALA A 156 -0.84 10.25 26.34
N ARG A 157 -1.69 10.20 25.33
CA ARG A 157 -2.49 11.35 24.91
C ARG A 157 -3.84 11.32 25.60
N LYS A 158 -4.19 12.42 26.29
CA LYS A 158 -5.49 12.60 26.92
C LYS A 158 -6.23 13.72 26.22
N PHE A 159 -7.51 13.51 25.96
CA PHE A 159 -8.37 14.53 25.38
C PHE A 159 -9.81 14.37 25.88
N LYS A 160 -10.52 15.51 25.91
CA LYS A 160 -11.95 15.56 26.23
C LYS A 160 -12.74 15.76 24.95
N ARG A 161 -13.84 15.06 24.84
CA ARG A 161 -14.77 15.19 23.73
C ARG A 161 -16.16 15.54 24.27
N ILE A 162 -16.83 16.49 23.64
CA ILE A 162 -18.24 16.74 23.85
C ILE A 162 -19.00 15.90 22.84
N ASP A 163 -19.72 14.89 23.31
CA ASP A 163 -20.41 13.92 22.46
C ASP A 163 -21.80 14.40 22.05
N SER A 164 -22.47 15.14 22.95
CA SER A 164 -23.79 15.70 22.66
C SER A 164 -24.08 16.93 23.49
N VAL A 165 -24.97 17.75 22.98
CA VAL A 165 -25.55 18.91 23.66
C VAL A 165 -27.03 18.65 23.76
N SER A 166 -27.57 18.58 24.96
CA SER A 166 -28.99 18.32 25.19
C SER A 166 -29.60 19.37 26.13
N ASN A 167 -30.89 19.54 25.95
CA ASN A 167 -31.69 20.33 26.91
C ASN A 167 -32.42 19.38 27.85
N ALA A 168 -32.20 19.50 29.14
CA ALA A 168 -32.67 18.58 30.17
C ALA A 168 -34.21 18.52 30.34
N GLY A 169 -34.98 19.20 29.53
CA GLY A 169 -36.42 19.34 29.73
C GLY A 169 -37.31 18.72 28.66
N VAL A 170 -36.76 18.07 27.62
CA VAL A 170 -37.59 17.50 26.55
C VAL A 170 -37.83 16.02 26.79
N PRO A 171 -39.04 15.56 27.04
CA PRO A 171 -39.39 14.15 27.09
C PRO A 171 -39.24 13.53 25.71
N GLY A 172 -38.53 12.39 25.61
CA GLY A 172 -38.48 11.60 24.40
C GLY A 172 -37.24 11.72 23.53
N GLY A 173 -36.16 12.37 24.02
CA GLY A 173 -34.83 12.17 23.47
C GLY A 173 -34.54 12.76 22.07
N ALA A 174 -35.39 13.56 21.50
CA ALA A 174 -35.07 14.33 20.28
C ALA A 174 -34.18 15.52 20.64
N ALA A 175 -32.97 15.24 21.08
CA ALA A 175 -32.11 16.18 21.78
C ALA A 175 -31.51 17.28 20.91
N VAL A 176 -31.47 17.10 19.59
CA VAL A 176 -30.68 17.96 18.71
C VAL A 176 -31.34 19.32 18.45
N LEU A 177 -32.66 19.38 18.39
CA LEU A 177 -33.39 20.63 18.14
C LEU A 177 -33.91 21.32 19.40
N SER A 178 -33.88 20.65 20.54
CA SER A 178 -34.46 21.14 21.79
C SER A 178 -33.82 22.43 22.36
N PRO A 179 -32.53 22.73 22.18
CA PRO A 179 -31.97 23.98 22.63
C PRO A 179 -32.59 25.22 21.98
N PHE A 180 -33.08 25.07 20.75
CA PHE A 180 -33.67 26.17 19.99
C PHE A 180 -35.16 26.34 20.22
N PHE A 181 -35.83 25.31 20.72
CA PHE A 181 -37.27 25.27 20.90
C PHE A 181 -37.68 24.99 22.35
N SER A 182 -36.81 25.34 23.34
CA SER A 182 -37.18 25.18 24.74
C SER A 182 -38.40 26.05 25.02
N SER A 183 -39.47 25.43 25.46
CA SER A 183 -40.63 26.14 25.91
C SER A 183 -40.27 27.04 27.07
N LEU A 184 -40.58 28.33 26.95
CA LEU A 184 -40.49 29.28 28.06
C LEU A 184 -41.64 29.07 29.07
N THR A 185 -42.49 28.05 28.84
CA THR A 185 -43.67 27.80 29.66
C THR A 185 -43.32 27.08 30.98
N ALA A 186 -43.76 27.65 32.01
CA ALA A 186 -44.41 27.09 33.17
C ALA A 186 -43.60 26.48 34.31
N THR A 187 -42.37 26.01 34.16
CA THR A 187 -41.66 25.42 35.30
C THR A 187 -40.61 26.33 35.94
N SER A 188 -40.36 27.48 35.37
CA SER A 188 -39.42 28.47 35.89
C SER A 188 -40.14 29.77 36.22
N THR A 189 -41.12 29.71 37.10
CA THR A 189 -41.70 30.90 37.73
C THR A 189 -40.67 31.52 38.65
N TRP A 190 -40.21 32.70 38.28
CA TRP A 190 -39.40 33.56 39.12
C TRP A 190 -40.32 34.57 39.82
N GLY A 191 -40.37 34.52 41.10
CA GLY A 191 -41.03 35.50 41.89
C GLY A 191 -41.94 34.91 42.95
N PRO A 192 -42.11 35.58 44.09
CA PRO A 192 -43.08 35.19 45.11
C PRO A 192 -44.47 35.42 44.57
N THR A 193 -45.25 34.32 44.48
CA THR A 193 -46.69 34.34 44.27
C THR A 193 -47.18 35.16 43.03
N GLY A 194 -47.19 34.54 41.90
CA GLY A 194 -48.11 34.88 40.82
C GLY A 194 -47.68 35.91 39.78
N ASN A 195 -46.59 36.58 39.90
CA ASN A 195 -46.09 37.47 38.84
C ASN A 195 -44.96 36.79 38.07
N VAL A 196 -45.29 36.23 36.92
CA VAL A 196 -44.35 35.72 35.93
C VAL A 196 -43.70 36.92 35.24
N THR A 197 -42.63 37.42 35.79
CA THR A 197 -41.96 38.56 35.17
C THR A 197 -40.81 38.13 34.24
N LEU A 198 -40.21 36.96 34.41
CA LEU A 198 -39.14 36.45 33.54
C LEU A 198 -39.01 34.93 33.69
N ALA A 199 -39.42 34.18 32.69
CA ALA A 199 -39.12 32.76 32.57
C ALA A 199 -37.66 32.58 32.15
N ARG A 200 -36.88 31.79 32.90
CA ARG A 200 -35.54 31.40 32.45
C ARG A 200 -35.65 30.24 31.46
N PRO A 201 -34.97 30.30 30.31
CA PRO A 201 -34.88 29.16 29.45
C PRO A 201 -34.16 28.01 30.15
N GLN A 202 -34.42 26.79 29.74
CA GLN A 202 -33.78 25.61 30.30
C GLN A 202 -32.27 25.64 30.03
N LYS A 203 -31.49 25.15 30.99
CA LYS A 203 -30.06 25.07 30.87
C LYS A 203 -29.69 24.00 29.87
N ILE A 204 -28.73 24.30 29.00
CA ILE A 204 -28.12 23.34 28.12
C ILE A 204 -27.26 22.38 28.96
N SER A 205 -27.38 21.09 28.69
CA SER A 205 -26.56 20.04 29.27
C SER A 205 -25.58 19.52 28.23
N TYR A 206 -24.33 19.40 28.63
CA TYR A 206 -23.27 18.85 27.80
C TYR A 206 -22.93 17.46 28.31
N THR A 207 -22.93 16.48 27.40
CA THR A 207 -22.41 15.15 27.68
C THR A 207 -21.04 15.01 27.02
N GLY A 208 -20.05 14.65 27.79
CA GLY A 208 -18.67 14.50 27.29
C GLY A 208 -18.02 13.26 27.85
N SER A 209 -17.01 12.81 27.14
CA SER A 209 -16.17 11.67 27.48
C SER A 209 -14.70 12.09 27.58
N ASP A 210 -14.01 11.52 28.57
CA ASP A 210 -12.57 11.66 28.73
C ASP A 210 -11.87 10.43 28.12
N TRP A 211 -10.95 10.68 27.22
CA TRP A 211 -10.20 9.63 26.53
C TRP A 211 -8.73 9.70 26.91
N SER A 212 -8.13 8.54 27.11
CA SER A 212 -6.71 8.40 27.38
C SER A 212 -6.19 7.22 26.56
N VAL A 213 -5.25 7.49 25.66
CA VAL A 213 -4.66 6.48 24.77
C VAL A 213 -3.16 6.50 24.99
N GLY A 214 -2.56 5.36 25.30
CA GLY A 214 -1.12 5.19 25.46
C GLY A 214 -0.38 5.33 24.13
N TYR A 215 0.92 5.57 24.18
CA TYR A 215 1.77 5.47 22.99
C TYR A 215 2.33 4.05 22.88
N VAL A 216 2.50 3.61 21.65
CA VAL A 216 2.99 2.28 21.32
C VAL A 216 4.26 2.43 20.48
N GLU A 217 5.18 1.53 20.68
CA GLU A 217 6.42 1.45 19.92
C GLU A 217 6.23 0.52 18.72
N LEU A 218 6.52 1.03 17.53
CA LEU A 218 6.60 0.27 16.30
C LEU A 218 8.05 0.27 15.84
N GLY A 219 8.58 -0.87 15.44
CA GLY A 219 9.95 -0.97 14.96
C GLY A 219 10.17 -2.19 14.10
N PHE A 220 11.17 -2.09 13.22
CA PHE A 220 11.69 -3.18 12.42
C PHE A 220 13.20 -3.14 12.50
N SER A 221 13.83 -4.31 12.54
CA SER A 221 15.28 -4.46 12.47
C SER A 221 15.65 -5.26 11.23
N ASP A 222 16.80 -4.95 10.68
CA ASP A 222 17.44 -5.70 9.61
C ASP A 222 18.91 -5.89 9.93
N SER A 223 19.54 -6.92 9.39
CA SER A 223 20.96 -7.20 9.58
C SER A 223 21.60 -7.59 8.26
N VAL A 224 22.73 -6.99 7.96
CA VAL A 224 23.54 -7.29 6.79
C VAL A 224 24.81 -8.01 7.24
N ASP A 225 25.01 -9.22 6.74
CA ASP A 225 26.21 -10.00 7.01
C ASP A 225 27.46 -9.32 6.43
N TRP A 226 28.56 -9.36 7.18
CA TRP A 226 29.82 -8.72 6.80
C TRP A 226 30.38 -9.25 5.48
N LEU A 227 30.27 -10.54 5.25
CA LEU A 227 30.76 -11.15 4.01
C LEU A 227 29.98 -10.60 2.80
N SER A 228 28.67 -10.54 2.92
CA SER A 228 27.79 -9.96 1.88
C SER A 228 28.10 -8.48 1.63
N PHE A 229 28.35 -7.72 2.71
CA PHE A 229 28.72 -6.32 2.61
C PHE A 229 30.03 -6.12 1.83
N PHE A 230 31.08 -6.92 2.13
CA PHE A 230 32.36 -6.82 1.41
C PHE A 230 32.28 -7.31 -0.04
N GLN A 231 31.45 -8.32 -0.32
CA GLN A 231 31.23 -8.81 -1.68
C GLN A 231 30.50 -7.81 -2.56
N ALA A 232 29.70 -6.95 -1.97
CA ALA A 232 28.93 -5.92 -2.69
C ALA A 232 29.75 -4.64 -2.97
N ILE A 233 30.90 -4.46 -2.33
CA ILE A 233 31.73 -3.26 -2.51
C ILE A 233 32.11 -3.08 -3.99
N GLY A 234 31.71 -1.94 -4.54
CA GLY A 234 31.93 -1.60 -5.96
C GLY A 234 30.83 -2.09 -6.90
N TYR A 235 29.83 -2.81 -6.38
CA TYR A 235 28.68 -3.29 -7.16
C TYR A 235 27.35 -2.71 -6.68
N ASP A 236 27.07 -2.81 -5.39
CA ASP A 236 25.81 -2.34 -4.78
C ASP A 236 26.05 -1.82 -3.37
N ASP A 237 25.27 -0.83 -2.92
CA ASP A 237 25.25 -0.35 -1.54
C ASP A 237 24.21 -1.13 -0.72
N LEU A 238 24.61 -2.28 -0.18
CA LEU A 238 23.73 -3.12 0.62
C LEU A 238 23.26 -2.44 1.91
N GLN A 239 24.07 -1.56 2.50
CA GLN A 239 23.66 -0.83 3.70
C GLN A 239 22.56 0.20 3.37
N GLY A 240 22.74 0.97 2.31
CA GLY A 240 21.72 1.88 1.82
C GLY A 240 20.43 1.16 1.40
N LEU A 241 20.56 -0.03 0.79
CA LEU A 241 19.41 -0.86 0.43
C LEU A 241 18.66 -1.36 1.68
N SER A 242 19.38 -1.81 2.70
CA SER A 242 18.82 -2.25 3.99
C SER A 242 18.10 -1.10 4.69
N HIS A 243 18.69 0.11 4.77
CA HIS A 243 18.05 1.31 5.31
C HIS A 243 16.71 1.62 4.60
N MET A 244 16.73 1.57 3.28
CA MET A 244 15.52 1.82 2.47
C MET A 244 14.48 0.71 2.66
N ALA A 245 14.89 -0.55 2.76
CA ALA A 245 13.99 -1.68 2.96
C ALA A 245 13.32 -1.63 4.33
N ALA A 246 14.08 -1.32 5.39
CA ALA A 246 13.58 -1.19 6.75
C ALA A 246 12.57 -0.03 6.87
N LEU A 247 12.86 1.14 6.30
CA LEU A 247 11.92 2.26 6.26
C LEU A 247 10.64 1.92 5.48
N TYR A 248 10.77 1.13 4.43
CA TYR A 248 9.67 0.68 3.60
C TYR A 248 8.76 -0.29 4.37
N ALA A 249 9.37 -1.28 5.03
CA ALA A 249 8.65 -2.22 5.89
C ALA A 249 7.92 -1.48 7.01
N HIS A 250 8.59 -0.48 7.61
CA HIS A 250 8.01 0.34 8.67
C HIS A 250 6.76 1.10 8.19
N LYS A 251 6.85 1.84 7.07
CA LYS A 251 5.70 2.55 6.50
C LYS A 251 4.55 1.62 6.12
N MET A 252 4.85 0.44 5.59
CA MET A 252 3.83 -0.57 5.28
C MET A 252 3.20 -1.15 6.55
N GLY A 253 3.99 -1.34 7.60
CA GLY A 253 3.51 -1.75 8.92
C GLY A 253 2.60 -0.70 9.54
N GLU A 254 2.99 0.57 9.51
CA GLU A 254 2.18 1.69 9.99
C GLU A 254 0.85 1.82 9.22
N GLU A 255 0.87 1.66 7.90
CA GLU A 255 -0.35 1.68 7.08
C GLU A 255 -1.36 0.62 7.53
N ARG A 256 -0.88 -0.60 7.78
CA ARG A 256 -1.73 -1.69 8.29
C ARG A 256 -2.21 -1.41 9.70
N ALA A 257 -1.32 -0.90 10.57
CA ALA A 257 -1.68 -0.53 11.94
C ALA A 257 -2.73 0.58 11.97
N GLN A 258 -2.60 1.62 11.14
CA GLN A 258 -3.60 2.68 11.02
C GLN A 258 -4.93 2.16 10.48
N LEU A 259 -4.92 1.17 9.58
CA LEU A 259 -6.15 0.64 9.00
C LEU A 259 -6.91 -0.24 10.00
N TYR A 260 -6.26 -1.31 10.50
CA TYR A 260 -6.93 -2.35 11.31
C TYR A 260 -6.15 -2.77 12.56
N GLY A 261 -5.16 -1.99 12.99
CA GLY A 261 -4.46 -2.26 14.24
C GLY A 261 -5.44 -2.43 15.39
N ARG A 262 -5.08 -3.27 16.36
CA ARG A 262 -5.89 -3.51 17.55
C ARG A 262 -5.01 -3.70 18.77
N GLY A 263 -5.08 -2.73 19.66
CA GLY A 263 -4.31 -2.72 20.90
C GLY A 263 -5.00 -3.49 22.02
N SER A 264 -4.21 -4.14 22.88
CA SER A 264 -4.72 -4.74 24.13
C SER A 264 -4.32 -3.95 25.38
N GLY A 265 -3.60 -2.83 25.23
CA GLY A 265 -3.21 -1.94 26.31
C GLY A 265 -4.35 -1.08 26.85
N THR A 266 -4.04 -0.29 27.88
CA THR A 266 -5.03 0.60 28.51
C THR A 266 -5.52 1.67 27.52
N GLY A 267 -6.84 1.77 27.37
CA GLY A 267 -7.49 2.74 26.49
C GLY A 267 -7.71 2.25 25.06
N TYR A 268 -7.33 1.01 24.76
CA TYR A 268 -7.58 0.32 23.50
C TYR A 268 -8.73 -0.69 23.60
N GLU A 269 -9.21 -1.16 22.46
CA GLU A 269 -10.39 -2.03 22.36
C GLU A 269 -10.18 -3.46 22.91
N GLY A 270 -8.92 -3.93 22.95
CA GLY A 270 -8.61 -5.29 23.43
C GLY A 270 -9.00 -6.40 22.47
N SER A 271 -8.91 -7.65 22.95
CA SER A 271 -9.24 -8.85 22.17
C SER A 271 -10.73 -8.92 21.85
N VAL A 272 -11.03 -9.55 20.72
CA VAL A 272 -12.41 -9.80 20.27
C VAL A 272 -12.87 -11.16 20.76
N ALA A 273 -14.09 -11.23 21.29
CA ALA A 273 -14.67 -12.50 21.74
C ALA A 273 -14.84 -13.47 20.56
N ALA A 274 -14.64 -14.76 20.85
CA ALA A 274 -14.86 -15.83 19.89
C ALA A 274 -16.31 -15.83 19.38
N PRO A 275 -16.55 -16.11 18.09
CA PRO A 275 -17.90 -16.20 17.55
C PRO A 275 -18.66 -17.38 18.14
N THR A 276 -19.98 -17.25 18.23
CA THR A 276 -20.86 -18.38 18.58
C THR A 276 -21.47 -18.94 17.30
N VAL A 277 -21.41 -20.24 17.13
CA VAL A 277 -21.87 -20.91 15.91
C VAL A 277 -22.94 -21.94 16.19
N THR A 278 -23.82 -22.15 15.23
CA THR A 278 -24.77 -23.25 15.15
C THR A 278 -24.50 -24.06 13.89
N VAL A 279 -24.67 -25.36 13.98
CA VAL A 279 -24.36 -26.28 12.89
C VAL A 279 -25.57 -27.16 12.62
N VAL A 280 -25.97 -27.27 11.36
CA VAL A 280 -27.04 -28.17 10.91
C VAL A 280 -26.48 -29.08 9.82
N GLY A 281 -26.45 -30.36 10.10
CA GLY A 281 -26.03 -31.35 9.11
C GLY A 281 -27.19 -31.82 8.24
N SER A 282 -26.94 -32.09 6.98
CA SER A 282 -27.85 -32.68 6.01
C SER A 282 -27.18 -33.86 5.32
N ASP A 283 -27.94 -34.90 5.01
CA ASP A 283 -27.43 -36.04 4.25
C ASP A 283 -27.55 -35.83 2.72
N SER A 284 -27.82 -34.59 2.30
CA SER A 284 -27.92 -34.19 0.91
C SER A 284 -27.26 -32.82 0.66
N GLY A 285 -27.02 -32.48 -0.59
CA GLY A 285 -26.55 -31.17 -0.99
C GLY A 285 -25.04 -30.96 -0.96
N GLY A 286 -24.25 -32.00 -0.75
CA GLY A 286 -22.79 -31.96 -0.75
C GLY A 286 -22.16 -33.22 -1.27
N SER A 287 -20.90 -33.46 -0.89
CA SER A 287 -20.12 -34.65 -1.20
C SER A 287 -19.33 -35.15 0.02
N LEU A 288 -19.81 -34.82 1.23
CA LEU A 288 -19.19 -35.29 2.47
C LEU A 288 -19.39 -36.77 2.67
N ALA A 289 -18.33 -37.45 3.10
CA ALA A 289 -18.38 -38.89 3.46
C ALA A 289 -19.18 -39.14 4.75
N THR A 290 -19.53 -40.38 4.98
CA THR A 290 -20.17 -40.79 6.24
C THR A 290 -19.24 -40.53 7.42
N ASN A 291 -19.56 -39.55 8.24
CA ASN A 291 -18.80 -39.18 9.44
C ASN A 291 -19.59 -38.21 10.34
N THR A 292 -19.03 -37.93 11.53
CA THR A 292 -19.43 -36.80 12.36
C THR A 292 -18.39 -35.70 12.19
N TYR A 293 -18.81 -34.49 11.81
CA TYR A 293 -17.94 -33.37 11.58
C TYR A 293 -17.97 -32.41 12.77
N PHE A 294 -16.81 -32.12 13.33
CA PHE A 294 -16.61 -31.20 14.45
C PHE A 294 -16.16 -29.85 13.91
N VAL A 295 -16.97 -28.85 14.11
CA VAL A 295 -16.81 -27.51 13.51
C VAL A 295 -16.26 -26.52 14.52
N TYR A 296 -15.27 -25.78 14.14
CA TYR A 296 -14.68 -24.64 14.86
C TYR A 296 -14.60 -23.44 13.93
N VAL A 297 -14.98 -22.29 14.41
CA VAL A 297 -14.92 -21.04 13.65
C VAL A 297 -14.13 -20.02 14.44
N ALA A 298 -13.15 -19.38 13.80
CA ALA A 298 -12.45 -18.24 14.34
C ALA A 298 -12.85 -16.97 13.58
N GLY A 299 -13.10 -15.88 14.28
CA GLY A 299 -13.31 -14.58 13.67
C GLY A 299 -11.97 -13.95 13.25
N ARG A 300 -11.94 -13.27 12.13
CA ARG A 300 -10.75 -12.53 11.65
C ARG A 300 -10.99 -11.04 11.74
N THR A 301 -10.09 -10.33 12.42
CA THR A 301 -10.19 -8.89 12.69
C THR A 301 -9.39 -8.03 11.72
N GLY A 302 -8.80 -8.60 10.68
CA GLY A 302 -7.81 -7.90 9.86
C GLY A 302 -6.43 -7.86 10.52
N PHE A 303 -6.35 -7.65 11.83
CA PHE A 303 -5.13 -7.71 12.63
C PHE A 303 -4.71 -9.16 12.92
N GLY A 304 -5.66 -10.00 13.35
CA GLY A 304 -5.42 -11.41 13.68
C GLY A 304 -6.71 -12.22 13.76
N GLN A 305 -6.65 -13.36 14.41
CA GLN A 305 -7.78 -14.25 14.62
C GLN A 305 -8.19 -14.24 16.10
N THR A 306 -9.49 -14.35 16.35
CA THR A 306 -10.02 -14.60 17.70
C THR A 306 -9.68 -16.01 18.15
N ALA A 307 -9.87 -16.29 19.42
CA ALA A 307 -10.02 -17.68 19.85
C ALA A 307 -11.11 -18.36 19.01
N VAL A 308 -11.00 -19.67 18.85
CA VAL A 308 -12.03 -20.43 18.13
C VAL A 308 -13.31 -20.55 18.95
N SER A 309 -14.44 -20.67 18.25
CA SER A 309 -15.72 -20.99 18.86
C SER A 309 -15.66 -22.28 19.66
N SER A 310 -16.59 -22.47 20.60
CA SER A 310 -16.85 -23.80 21.18
C SER A 310 -17.14 -24.79 20.06
N VAL A 311 -16.71 -26.06 20.26
CA VAL A 311 -16.95 -27.10 19.28
C VAL A 311 -18.44 -27.37 19.12
N VAL A 312 -18.89 -27.43 17.88
CA VAL A 312 -20.25 -27.88 17.54
C VAL A 312 -20.14 -29.03 16.54
N ASN A 313 -20.87 -30.11 16.76
CA ASN A 313 -20.85 -31.24 15.85
C ASN A 313 -22.06 -31.24 14.90
N SER A 314 -21.87 -31.80 13.73
CA SER A 314 -22.91 -31.95 12.72
C SER A 314 -23.95 -33.04 13.00
N GLY A 315 -23.76 -33.83 14.06
CA GLY A 315 -24.35 -35.15 14.16
C GLY A 315 -23.73 -36.15 13.16
N ALA A 316 -24.07 -37.41 13.28
CA ALA A 316 -23.62 -38.41 12.31
C ALA A 316 -24.23 -38.11 10.92
N ARG A 317 -23.39 -38.01 9.89
CA ARG A 317 -23.82 -37.81 8.51
C ARG A 317 -23.67 -39.07 7.70
N THR A 318 -24.60 -39.31 6.81
CA THR A 318 -24.58 -40.43 5.87
C THR A 318 -24.15 -39.95 4.50
N GLY A 319 -22.93 -40.33 4.08
CA GLY A 319 -22.40 -39.98 2.75
C GLY A 319 -22.99 -40.87 1.63
N PRO A 320 -22.65 -40.59 0.38
CA PRO A 320 -21.63 -39.61 -0.10
C PRO A 320 -22.15 -38.22 -0.44
N SER A 321 -23.39 -37.89 -0.16
CA SER A 321 -24.02 -36.64 -0.57
C SER A 321 -24.26 -35.64 0.56
N ALA A 322 -23.66 -35.86 1.72
CA ALA A 322 -23.89 -35.05 2.91
C ALA A 322 -23.29 -33.63 2.79
N SER A 323 -23.89 -32.70 3.51
CA SER A 323 -23.43 -31.32 3.68
C SER A 323 -23.60 -30.85 5.13
N VAL A 324 -22.90 -29.79 5.50
CA VAL A 324 -22.99 -29.19 6.84
C VAL A 324 -23.20 -27.69 6.68
N ALA A 325 -24.36 -27.20 7.06
CA ALA A 325 -24.63 -25.77 7.12
C ALA A 325 -24.18 -25.20 8.47
N ILE A 326 -23.39 -24.15 8.41
CA ILE A 326 -22.78 -23.48 9.54
C ILE A 326 -23.31 -22.05 9.57
N THR A 327 -23.84 -21.63 10.71
CA THR A 327 -24.34 -20.27 10.91
C THR A 327 -23.67 -19.66 12.14
N VAL A 328 -23.08 -18.50 11.97
CA VAL A 328 -22.62 -17.68 13.08
C VAL A 328 -23.84 -17.03 13.70
N SER A 329 -24.23 -17.47 14.88
CA SER A 329 -25.45 -17.04 15.57
C SER A 329 -25.28 -15.75 16.35
N VAL A 330 -24.06 -15.50 16.86
CA VAL A 330 -23.69 -14.25 17.50
C VAL A 330 -22.50 -13.65 16.77
N GLU A 331 -22.74 -12.53 16.12
CA GLU A 331 -21.73 -11.79 15.36
C GLU A 331 -21.12 -10.73 16.26
N THR A 332 -19.81 -10.84 16.50
CA THR A 332 -19.08 -9.87 17.29
C THR A 332 -18.59 -8.72 16.39
N ALA A 333 -18.75 -7.48 16.84
CA ALA A 333 -18.22 -6.31 16.16
C ALA A 333 -16.68 -6.39 16.05
N GLY A 334 -16.13 -5.89 14.94
CA GLY A 334 -14.69 -5.96 14.65
C GLY A 334 -14.23 -7.25 13.97
N ILE A 335 -15.10 -8.21 13.73
CA ILE A 335 -14.83 -9.38 12.89
C ILE A 335 -15.26 -9.03 11.46
N PHE A 336 -14.38 -9.22 10.48
CA PHE A 336 -14.66 -8.93 9.07
C PHE A 336 -15.04 -10.17 8.28
N ASP A 337 -14.33 -11.26 8.51
CA ASP A 337 -14.59 -12.57 7.93
C ASP A 337 -14.34 -13.68 8.96
N TYR A 338 -14.64 -14.90 8.61
CA TYR A 338 -14.50 -16.06 9.47
C TYR A 338 -13.62 -17.11 8.82
N ALA A 339 -12.76 -17.74 9.61
CA ALA A 339 -11.98 -18.90 9.23
C ALA A 339 -12.67 -20.17 9.76
N LEU A 340 -12.94 -21.10 8.86
CA LEU A 340 -13.58 -22.37 9.17
C LEU A 340 -12.55 -23.48 9.32
N TYR A 341 -12.64 -24.21 10.42
CA TYR A 341 -11.86 -25.41 10.70
C TYR A 341 -12.79 -26.57 11.04
N VAL A 342 -12.54 -27.70 10.43
CA VAL A 342 -13.38 -28.89 10.62
C VAL A 342 -12.50 -30.10 10.84
N GLY A 343 -12.91 -30.94 11.80
CA GLY A 343 -12.30 -32.24 12.08
C GLY A 343 -13.31 -33.36 12.00
N THR A 344 -12.84 -34.59 11.80
CA THR A 344 -13.64 -35.82 11.90
C THR A 344 -13.57 -36.46 13.28
N THR A 345 -12.67 -35.95 14.11
CA THR A 345 -12.56 -36.31 15.55
C THR A 345 -12.60 -35.01 16.36
N THR A 346 -13.06 -35.11 17.61
CA THR A 346 -13.10 -33.96 18.51
C THR A 346 -11.67 -33.49 18.86
N GLY A 347 -11.54 -32.22 19.12
CA GLY A 347 -10.26 -31.56 19.49
C GLY A 347 -9.72 -30.65 18.39
N ILE A 348 -9.25 -29.51 18.85
CA ILE A 348 -8.76 -28.42 17.95
C ILE A 348 -7.55 -28.87 17.13
N ALA A 349 -6.69 -29.72 17.69
CA ALA A 349 -5.52 -30.26 17.02
C ALA A 349 -5.86 -31.18 15.83
N ASN A 350 -7.13 -31.62 15.72
CA ASN A 350 -7.62 -32.45 14.62
C ASN A 350 -8.47 -31.66 13.61
N ALA A 351 -8.57 -30.33 13.79
CA ALA A 351 -9.39 -29.49 12.94
C ALA A 351 -8.54 -28.85 11.85
N HIS A 352 -8.90 -29.12 10.62
CA HIS A 352 -8.21 -28.65 9.41
C HIS A 352 -8.92 -27.46 8.79
N PHE A 353 -8.16 -26.50 8.30
CA PHE A 353 -8.67 -25.32 7.63
C PHE A 353 -9.43 -25.68 6.35
N GLN A 354 -10.66 -25.22 6.24
CA GLN A 354 -11.55 -25.46 5.11
C GLN A 354 -11.74 -24.23 4.20
N GLY A 355 -11.38 -23.05 4.66
CA GLY A 355 -11.51 -21.80 3.93
C GLY A 355 -11.99 -20.65 4.81
N ASN A 356 -11.99 -19.46 4.21
CA ASN A 356 -12.57 -18.27 4.81
C ASN A 356 -13.93 -17.98 4.19
N PHE A 357 -14.84 -17.40 4.97
CA PHE A 357 -16.12 -16.94 4.47
C PHE A 357 -16.50 -15.59 5.04
N THR A 358 -17.15 -14.77 4.22
CA THR A 358 -17.73 -13.49 4.59
C THR A 358 -19.22 -13.66 4.83
N GLY A 359 -19.77 -12.90 5.74
CA GLY A 359 -21.15 -13.05 6.18
C GLY A 359 -21.33 -14.10 7.26
N ASN A 360 -22.56 -14.41 7.63
CA ASN A 360 -22.87 -15.24 8.81
C ASN A 360 -23.18 -16.70 8.48
N THR A 361 -23.21 -17.10 7.23
CA THR A 361 -23.57 -18.47 6.83
C THR A 361 -22.55 -19.05 5.86
N PHE A 362 -22.27 -20.33 6.02
CA PHE A 362 -21.43 -21.13 5.12
C PHE A 362 -21.94 -22.55 5.04
N THR A 363 -21.90 -23.16 3.85
CA THR A 363 -22.25 -24.58 3.68
C THR A 363 -21.01 -25.36 3.28
N LEU A 364 -20.57 -26.25 4.13
CA LEU A 364 -19.48 -27.19 3.86
C LEU A 364 -20.03 -28.33 3.00
N THR A 365 -19.54 -28.41 1.77
CA THR A 365 -19.93 -29.47 0.81
C THR A 365 -18.81 -30.48 0.59
N THR A 366 -17.56 -30.13 0.85
CA THR A 366 -16.37 -30.96 0.69
C THR A 366 -15.48 -30.81 1.93
N TYR A 367 -14.76 -31.86 2.31
CA TYR A 367 -13.83 -31.84 3.44
C TYR A 367 -12.39 -31.97 2.98
N ASN A 368 -11.55 -31.01 3.38
CA ASN A 368 -10.11 -30.99 3.10
C ASN A 368 -9.33 -31.44 4.35
N ALA A 369 -8.86 -32.70 4.35
CA ALA A 369 -8.03 -33.24 5.42
C ALA A 369 -6.58 -32.77 5.43
N ALA A 370 -6.11 -32.11 4.33
CA ALA A 370 -4.75 -31.59 4.20
C ALA A 370 -4.64 -30.12 4.58
N GLY A 371 -5.73 -29.47 5.00
CA GLY A 371 -5.71 -28.09 5.46
C GLY A 371 -4.83 -27.90 6.70
N ALA A 372 -4.28 -26.71 6.87
CA ALA A 372 -3.48 -26.39 8.04
C ALA A 372 -4.30 -26.53 9.34
N VAL A 373 -3.65 -27.02 10.38
CA VAL A 373 -4.27 -27.12 11.72
C VAL A 373 -4.14 -25.78 12.43
N ILE A 374 -5.19 -25.37 13.13
CA ILE A 374 -5.19 -24.10 13.86
C ILE A 374 -4.39 -24.18 15.17
N ALA A 375 -3.66 -23.12 15.50
CA ALA A 375 -2.98 -22.99 16.79
C ALA A 375 -3.93 -22.77 17.98
N GLY A 376 -5.15 -22.31 17.74
CA GLY A 376 -6.19 -22.09 18.74
C GLY A 376 -6.01 -20.87 19.66
N THR A 377 -4.89 -20.17 19.55
CA THR A 377 -4.59 -18.98 20.35
C THR A 377 -5.26 -17.73 19.79
N ASP A 378 -5.75 -16.89 20.68
CA ASP A 378 -6.25 -15.55 20.32
C ASP A 378 -5.08 -14.65 19.92
N SER A 379 -5.13 -14.14 18.71
CA SER A 379 -4.19 -13.14 18.16
C SER A 379 -4.93 -11.89 17.65
N SER A 380 -6.17 -11.69 18.09
CA SER A 380 -7.02 -10.58 17.61
C SER A 380 -6.57 -9.22 18.09
N ALA A 381 -5.74 -9.12 19.14
CA ALA A 381 -5.15 -7.90 19.65
C ALA A 381 -3.73 -8.15 20.17
N ASP A 382 -2.91 -7.10 20.20
CA ASP A 382 -1.53 -7.13 20.70
C ASP A 382 -1.26 -5.94 21.62
N ALA A 383 -0.40 -6.15 22.63
CA ALA A 383 0.00 -5.12 23.57
C ALA A 383 0.84 -4.00 22.91
N ASN A 384 1.53 -4.33 21.82
CA ASN A 384 2.37 -3.42 21.06
C ASN A 384 1.66 -2.84 19.81
N ALA A 385 0.32 -2.91 19.76
CA ALA A 385 -0.48 -2.32 18.71
C ALA A 385 -1.36 -1.19 19.27
N TYR A 386 -1.75 -0.28 18.39
CA TYR A 386 -2.79 0.72 18.66
C TYR A 386 -4.02 0.47 17.78
N ASP A 387 -5.16 1.06 18.14
CA ASP A 387 -6.40 0.88 17.40
C ASP A 387 -6.41 1.68 16.10
N GLY A 388 -6.65 0.98 15.01
CA GLY A 388 -6.82 1.57 13.68
C GLY A 388 -8.25 2.02 13.40
N TYR A 389 -8.47 2.59 12.20
CA TYR A 389 -9.78 3.09 11.76
C TYR A 389 -10.89 2.04 11.88
N LEU A 390 -10.67 0.85 11.35
CA LEU A 390 -11.69 -0.20 11.31
C LEU A 390 -12.02 -0.73 12.71
N THR A 391 -11.04 -0.76 13.61
CA THR A 391 -11.21 -1.21 14.98
C THR A 391 -12.07 -0.25 15.79
N VAL A 392 -11.76 1.04 15.73
CA VAL A 392 -12.52 2.07 16.46
C VAL A 392 -13.94 2.22 15.94
N LEU A 393 -14.15 2.14 14.63
CA LEU A 393 -15.49 2.26 14.04
C LEU A 393 -16.36 1.02 14.27
N ALA A 394 -15.77 -0.11 14.58
CA ALA A 394 -16.52 -1.32 14.94
C ALA A 394 -17.08 -1.27 16.37
N ASP A 395 -16.55 -0.41 17.24
CA ASP A 395 -17.05 -0.24 18.61
C ASP A 395 -18.28 0.68 18.64
N SER A 396 -19.41 0.12 19.06
CA SER A 396 -20.67 0.86 19.19
C SER A 396 -20.62 2.01 20.22
N THR A 397 -19.68 1.94 21.17
CA THR A 397 -19.53 2.99 22.22
C THR A 397 -18.83 4.23 21.69
N LYS A 398 -18.15 4.12 20.55
CA LYS A 398 -17.37 5.23 19.93
C LYS A 398 -18.21 6.15 19.04
N THR A 399 -19.50 5.90 18.90
CA THR A 399 -20.45 6.71 18.11
C THR A 399 -20.22 6.74 16.60
N GLY A 400 -19.28 5.97 16.06
CA GLY A 400 -19.12 5.78 14.61
C GLY A 400 -20.31 5.03 14.00
N TYR A 401 -20.58 5.23 12.72
CA TYR A 401 -21.56 4.41 12.02
C TYR A 401 -21.00 3.02 11.77
N TYR A 402 -21.70 2.00 12.22
CA TYR A 402 -21.34 0.61 11.98
C TYR A 402 -22.54 -0.19 11.53
N THR A 403 -22.40 -0.92 10.45
CA THR A 403 -23.42 -1.87 10.00
C THR A 403 -22.78 -3.12 9.41
N ARG A 404 -23.44 -4.26 9.63
CA ARG A 404 -23.08 -5.53 9.03
C ARG A 404 -24.20 -5.98 8.10
N LEU A 405 -23.88 -6.23 6.84
CA LEU A 405 -24.87 -6.56 5.82
C LEU A 405 -25.16 -8.06 5.73
N ASN A 406 -24.12 -8.90 5.78
CA ASN A 406 -24.19 -10.36 5.57
C ASN A 406 -24.79 -10.77 4.21
N THR A 407 -24.88 -9.84 3.27
CA THR A 407 -25.42 -10.03 1.94
C THR A 407 -24.53 -9.35 0.92
N ILE A 408 -24.73 -9.64 -0.37
CA ILE A 408 -24.19 -8.85 -1.47
C ILE A 408 -24.85 -7.46 -1.46
N PHE A 409 -24.27 -6.52 -2.16
CA PHE A 409 -24.93 -5.23 -2.43
C PHE A 409 -26.29 -5.43 -3.05
N SER A 410 -27.22 -4.54 -2.74
CA SER A 410 -28.57 -4.59 -3.30
C SER A 410 -28.52 -4.53 -4.83
N THR A 411 -29.05 -5.56 -5.48
CA THR A 411 -29.16 -5.61 -6.94
C THR A 411 -30.37 -4.79 -7.46
N SER A 412 -31.37 -4.59 -6.61
CA SER A 412 -32.58 -3.83 -6.94
C SER A 412 -32.40 -2.31 -6.78
N ASN A 413 -31.53 -1.89 -5.85
CA ASN A 413 -31.20 -0.49 -5.63
C ASN A 413 -29.71 -0.36 -5.30
N PRO A 414 -28.81 -0.43 -6.31
CA PRO A 414 -27.39 -0.37 -6.12
C PRO A 414 -26.96 0.92 -5.40
N GLY A 415 -26.22 0.78 -4.30
CA GLY A 415 -25.74 1.90 -3.49
C GLY A 415 -26.66 2.28 -2.31
N SER A 416 -27.82 1.64 -2.16
CA SER A 416 -28.73 1.91 -1.03
C SER A 416 -28.08 1.75 0.34
N GLU A 417 -27.08 0.88 0.46
CA GLU A 417 -26.32 0.67 1.68
C GLU A 417 -25.49 1.92 2.03
N PHE A 418 -24.86 2.53 1.04
CA PHE A 418 -24.14 3.80 1.22
C PHE A 418 -25.09 4.95 1.47
N ASP A 419 -26.22 5.04 0.76
CA ASP A 419 -27.23 6.06 0.98
C ASP A 419 -27.78 6.01 2.41
N THR A 420 -28.09 4.81 2.91
CA THR A 420 -28.56 4.60 4.28
C THR A 420 -27.49 5.01 5.30
N ALA A 421 -26.23 4.65 5.06
CA ALA A 421 -25.13 5.04 5.93
C ALA A 421 -24.95 6.56 5.97
N LEU A 422 -24.88 7.20 4.80
CA LEU A 422 -24.70 8.65 4.67
C LEU A 422 -25.88 9.43 5.26
N GLN A 423 -27.12 8.97 5.04
CA GLN A 423 -28.32 9.56 5.63
C GLN A 423 -28.28 9.47 7.16
N THR A 424 -27.96 8.30 7.70
CA THR A 424 -27.89 8.09 9.15
C THR A 424 -26.81 8.96 9.79
N MET A 425 -25.63 9.03 9.19
CA MET A 425 -24.52 9.86 9.66
C MET A 425 -24.86 11.35 9.59
N PHE A 426 -25.54 11.77 8.51
CA PHE A 426 -25.98 13.16 8.36
C PHE A 426 -27.05 13.54 9.37
N VAL A 427 -28.10 12.72 9.52
CA VAL A 427 -29.22 13.01 10.44
C VAL A 427 -28.77 13.00 11.90
N ASN A 428 -27.94 12.03 12.30
CA ASN A 428 -27.55 11.88 13.71
C ASN A 428 -26.43 12.83 14.12
N ASN A 429 -25.48 13.09 13.22
CA ASN A 429 -24.23 13.77 13.58
C ASN A 429 -23.93 15.01 12.72
N GLY A 430 -24.76 15.29 11.69
CA GLY A 430 -24.46 16.33 10.70
C GLY A 430 -23.22 16.01 9.84
N ALA A 431 -22.83 14.74 9.79
CA ALA A 431 -21.59 14.32 9.14
C ALA A 431 -21.74 14.28 7.62
N ASP A 432 -20.74 14.81 6.92
CA ASP A 432 -20.65 14.82 5.46
C ASP A 432 -19.26 14.31 5.03
N PRO A 433 -19.09 12.98 4.90
CA PRO A 433 -17.82 12.35 4.59
C PRO A 433 -17.24 12.77 3.24
N ASP A 434 -15.95 12.51 3.05
CA ASP A 434 -15.22 12.87 1.83
C ASP A 434 -14.87 11.67 0.97
N GLU A 435 -14.68 10.50 1.59
CA GLU A 435 -14.06 9.35 0.94
C GLU A 435 -14.75 8.04 1.30
N ILE A 436 -14.79 7.11 0.33
CA ILE A 436 -15.18 5.72 0.54
C ILE A 436 -13.99 4.84 0.15
N TRP A 437 -13.52 4.01 1.08
CA TRP A 437 -12.42 3.09 0.86
C TRP A 437 -12.91 1.65 0.85
N MET A 438 -12.51 0.87 -0.15
CA MET A 438 -12.89 -0.53 -0.28
C MET A 438 -11.80 -1.35 -0.98
N THR A 439 -11.96 -2.68 -1.04
CA THR A 439 -11.07 -3.52 -1.84
C THR A 439 -11.27 -3.29 -3.33
N GLY A 440 -10.27 -3.62 -4.15
CA GLY A 440 -10.40 -3.56 -5.61
C GLY A 440 -11.49 -4.49 -6.14
N ALA A 441 -11.66 -5.68 -5.52
CA ALA A 441 -12.71 -6.63 -5.88
C ALA A 441 -14.11 -6.07 -5.60
N LEU A 442 -14.32 -5.52 -4.40
CA LEU A 442 -15.59 -4.93 -4.00
C LEU A 442 -15.96 -3.72 -4.87
N ARG A 443 -14.97 -2.90 -5.22
CA ARG A 443 -15.18 -1.78 -6.17
C ARG A 443 -15.57 -2.25 -7.55
N ALA A 444 -14.96 -3.33 -8.04
CA ALA A 444 -15.29 -3.91 -9.33
C ALA A 444 -16.72 -4.48 -9.33
N GLU A 445 -17.11 -5.18 -8.27
CA GLU A 445 -18.44 -5.71 -8.07
C GLU A 445 -19.50 -4.59 -8.04
N PHE A 446 -19.24 -3.54 -7.25
CA PHE A 446 -20.11 -2.37 -7.20
C PHE A 446 -20.24 -1.70 -8.58
N GLY A 447 -19.14 -1.57 -9.33
CA GLY A 447 -19.16 -1.08 -10.70
C GLY A 447 -19.95 -1.97 -11.66
N GLN A 448 -19.91 -3.29 -11.49
CA GLN A 448 -20.70 -4.22 -12.29
C GLN A 448 -22.20 -4.10 -12.01
N LEU A 449 -22.58 -3.96 -10.74
CA LEU A 449 -23.99 -3.76 -10.35
C LEU A 449 -24.56 -2.48 -10.97
N LEU A 450 -23.81 -1.39 -10.97
CA LEU A 450 -24.21 -0.14 -11.62
C LEU A 450 -24.35 -0.28 -13.13
N ARG A 451 -23.57 -1.17 -13.77
CA ARG A 451 -23.62 -1.42 -15.21
C ARG A 451 -24.79 -2.30 -15.63
N VAL A 452 -25.05 -3.38 -14.89
CA VAL A 452 -26.03 -4.41 -15.28
C VAL A 452 -27.46 -3.98 -15.00
N GLY A 453 -27.66 -3.03 -14.05
CA GLY A 453 -28.98 -2.63 -13.61
C GLY A 453 -29.67 -3.68 -12.75
N GLY A 454 -30.57 -3.25 -11.91
CA GLY A 454 -31.31 -4.14 -11.02
C GLY A 454 -32.19 -5.14 -11.76
N SER A 455 -32.52 -6.23 -11.08
CA SER A 455 -33.28 -7.40 -11.54
C SER A 455 -34.72 -7.09 -12.11
N ASN A 456 -35.18 -5.86 -12.01
CA ASN A 456 -36.57 -5.48 -12.36
C ASN A 456 -36.73 -4.90 -13.78
N GLY A 457 -35.81 -5.16 -14.70
CA GLY A 457 -35.96 -4.74 -16.10
C GLY A 457 -36.02 -3.23 -16.33
N ALA A 458 -35.83 -2.43 -15.30
CA ALA A 458 -35.59 -1.00 -15.45
C ALA A 458 -34.25 -0.84 -16.13
N ALA A 459 -34.26 -0.39 -17.38
CA ALA A 459 -33.03 -0.06 -18.10
C ALA A 459 -32.15 0.79 -17.19
N SER A 460 -30.97 0.29 -16.84
CA SER A 460 -30.01 1.01 -16.01
C SER A 460 -29.75 2.35 -16.69
N GLY A 461 -30.12 3.43 -16.03
CA GLY A 461 -29.89 4.79 -16.53
C GLY A 461 -28.40 5.17 -16.59
N TYR A 462 -27.52 4.28 -16.11
CA TYR A 462 -26.08 4.46 -16.15
C TYR A 462 -25.56 4.00 -17.52
N ARG A 463 -25.36 4.96 -18.40
CA ARG A 463 -24.69 4.72 -19.68
C ARG A 463 -23.23 4.42 -19.44
N THR A 464 -22.79 3.22 -19.81
CA THR A 464 -21.38 2.97 -20.06
C THR A 464 -20.93 3.89 -21.17
N ASN A 465 -20.11 4.88 -20.86
CA ASN A 465 -19.50 5.72 -21.88
C ASN A 465 -18.45 4.89 -22.60
N ILE A 466 -18.82 4.33 -23.75
CA ILE A 466 -17.86 3.74 -24.69
C ILE A 466 -17.28 4.91 -25.46
N GLN A 467 -16.10 5.35 -25.06
CA GLN A 467 -15.38 6.39 -25.77
C GLN A 467 -14.66 5.74 -26.97
N THR A 468 -15.24 5.84 -28.14
CA THR A 468 -14.60 5.49 -29.40
C THR A 468 -13.85 6.72 -29.93
N GLY A 469 -12.58 6.84 -29.58
CA GLY A 469 -11.65 7.73 -30.26
C GLY A 469 -10.66 6.89 -31.05
N ASP A 470 -10.41 7.24 -32.30
CA ASP A 470 -9.41 6.66 -33.19
C ASP A 470 -9.44 5.12 -33.37
N GLY A 471 -10.64 4.53 -33.41
CA GLY A 471 -10.80 3.09 -33.69
C GLY A 471 -10.47 2.16 -32.52
N ASN A 472 -10.08 2.68 -31.35
CA ASN A 472 -9.84 1.89 -30.14
C ASN A 472 -11.07 1.93 -29.23
N VAL A 473 -11.57 0.75 -28.85
CA VAL A 473 -12.67 0.59 -27.88
C VAL A 473 -12.06 0.38 -26.49
N THR A 474 -12.23 1.36 -25.60
CA THR A 474 -11.86 1.19 -24.20
C THR A 474 -13.08 0.67 -23.43
N MET A 475 -13.04 -0.58 -22.98
CA MET A 475 -14.09 -1.18 -22.17
C MET A 475 -13.68 -1.20 -20.69
N GLY A 476 -14.57 -0.77 -19.82
CA GLY A 476 -14.43 -0.88 -18.37
C GLY A 476 -15.33 0.11 -17.64
N THR A 477 -15.87 -0.30 -16.49
CA THR A 477 -16.56 0.59 -15.57
C THR A 477 -15.79 0.64 -14.25
N SER A 478 -15.34 1.81 -13.89
CA SER A 478 -14.73 2.05 -12.57
C SER A 478 -15.50 3.19 -11.91
N VAL A 479 -16.02 2.92 -10.71
CA VAL A 479 -16.66 3.96 -9.89
C VAL A 479 -15.57 4.77 -9.23
N THR A 480 -15.44 6.04 -9.58
CA THR A 480 -14.44 6.96 -9.01
C THR A 480 -15.04 7.91 -8.00
N GLY A 481 -16.35 8.17 -8.07
CA GLY A 481 -17.06 9.04 -7.16
C GLY A 481 -18.45 8.53 -6.86
N TYR A 482 -18.95 8.86 -5.66
CA TYR A 482 -20.30 8.57 -5.20
C TYR A 482 -20.94 9.88 -4.70
N VAL A 483 -22.14 10.19 -5.14
CA VAL A 483 -22.84 11.43 -4.75
C VAL A 483 -23.62 11.21 -3.46
N ASN A 484 -23.32 11.97 -2.43
CA ASN A 484 -24.15 12.02 -1.24
C ASN A 484 -25.48 12.71 -1.57
N GLN A 485 -26.57 11.96 -1.57
CA GLN A 485 -27.90 12.48 -1.92
C GLN A 485 -28.42 13.54 -0.93
N ASN A 486 -27.89 13.57 0.31
CA ASN A 486 -28.34 14.52 1.33
C ASN A 486 -27.69 15.91 1.15
N THR A 487 -26.45 15.96 0.71
CA THR A 487 -25.67 17.21 0.63
C THR A 487 -25.28 17.59 -0.79
N GLY A 488 -25.40 16.67 -1.75
CA GLY A 488 -24.93 16.86 -3.13
C GLY A 488 -23.41 16.76 -3.31
N LYS A 489 -22.67 16.49 -2.24
CA LYS A 489 -21.21 16.33 -2.27
C LYS A 489 -20.82 15.02 -2.95
N VAL A 490 -19.75 15.05 -3.73
CA VAL A 490 -19.18 13.86 -4.34
C VAL A 490 -18.09 13.30 -3.42
N LEU A 491 -18.26 12.05 -3.00
CA LEU A 491 -17.27 11.30 -2.25
C LEU A 491 -16.33 10.58 -3.22
N ASP A 492 -15.04 10.61 -2.95
CA ASP A 492 -14.03 9.87 -3.71
C ASP A 492 -14.07 8.38 -3.37
N VAL A 493 -14.26 7.52 -4.36
CA VAL A 493 -14.20 6.06 -4.18
C VAL A 493 -12.79 5.58 -4.44
N LYS A 494 -12.09 5.19 -3.38
CA LYS A 494 -10.69 4.78 -3.39
C LYS A 494 -10.54 3.29 -3.10
N THR A 495 -9.49 2.68 -3.66
CA THR A 495 -9.16 1.29 -3.36
C THR A 495 -7.98 1.24 -2.41
N HIS A 496 -8.05 0.31 -1.46
CA HIS A 496 -6.97 0.05 -0.54
C HIS A 496 -6.56 -1.43 -0.58
N ARG A 497 -5.26 -1.68 -0.77
CA ARG A 497 -4.72 -3.04 -0.94
C ARG A 497 -4.93 -3.94 0.28
N PHE A 498 -4.87 -3.36 1.47
CA PHE A 498 -4.94 -4.10 2.75
C PHE A 498 -6.33 -4.05 3.40
N MET A 499 -7.34 -3.50 2.73
CA MET A 499 -8.69 -3.51 3.24
C MET A 499 -9.17 -4.97 3.39
N PRO A 500 -9.79 -5.34 4.53
CA PRO A 500 -10.42 -6.65 4.67
C PRO A 500 -11.51 -6.87 3.63
N ASN A 501 -11.67 -8.12 3.19
CA ASN A 501 -12.72 -8.46 2.25
C ASN A 501 -14.10 -8.19 2.87
N GLY A 502 -15.02 -7.68 2.04
CA GLY A 502 -16.37 -7.37 2.49
C GLY A 502 -16.47 -6.18 3.43
N ALA A 503 -15.43 -5.34 3.52
CA ALA A 503 -15.46 -4.11 4.30
C ALA A 503 -15.38 -2.86 3.42
N ALA A 504 -16.18 -1.85 3.76
CA ALA A 504 -16.13 -0.51 3.17
C ALA A 504 -16.04 0.54 4.27
N LEU A 505 -15.00 1.37 4.24
CA LEU A 505 -14.76 2.46 5.17
C LEU A 505 -15.24 3.77 4.54
N ILE A 506 -16.14 4.48 5.23
CA ILE A 506 -16.58 5.83 4.90
C ILE A 506 -15.81 6.79 5.82
N ARG A 507 -15.04 7.70 5.25
CA ARG A 507 -14.11 8.55 6.01
C ARG A 507 -14.36 10.03 5.75
N SER A 508 -14.34 10.82 6.84
CA SER A 508 -14.18 12.27 6.76
C SER A 508 -12.72 12.64 6.99
N THR A 509 -12.19 13.53 6.16
CA THR A 509 -10.80 14.04 6.28
C THR A 509 -10.73 15.32 7.07
N SER A 510 -11.82 16.06 7.14
CA SER A 510 -11.93 17.34 7.83
C SER A 510 -13.28 17.49 8.55
N LEU A 511 -13.32 18.37 9.53
CA LEU A 511 -14.55 18.77 10.22
C LEU A 511 -14.90 20.19 9.80
N PRO A 512 -16.07 20.43 9.18
CA PRO A 512 -16.50 21.78 8.81
C PRO A 512 -17.08 22.56 10.01
N LEU A 513 -16.55 22.36 11.20
CA LEU A 513 -16.98 23.05 12.41
C LEU A 513 -16.19 24.34 12.60
N GLN A 514 -16.91 25.44 12.76
CA GLN A 514 -16.29 26.71 13.12
C GLN A 514 -15.89 26.69 14.60
N ASN A 515 -14.75 27.32 14.91
CA ASN A 515 -14.24 27.45 16.29
C ASN A 515 -13.95 26.12 17.01
N THR A 516 -13.60 25.08 16.26
CA THR A 516 -13.08 23.85 16.84
C THR A 516 -11.54 23.87 16.90
N ASN A 517 -10.98 23.30 17.95
CA ASN A 517 -9.54 23.03 18.06
C ASN A 517 -9.14 21.69 17.45
N ILE A 518 -10.08 20.97 16.84
CA ILE A 518 -9.86 19.70 16.15
C ILE A 518 -9.54 20.01 14.69
N GLN A 519 -8.32 19.68 14.25
CA GLN A 519 -7.90 19.90 12.86
C GLN A 519 -8.42 18.83 11.91
N ALA A 520 -8.52 17.59 12.40
CA ALA A 520 -9.00 16.45 11.62
C ALA A 520 -9.71 15.45 12.53
N PRO A 521 -10.70 14.69 12.00
CA PRO A 521 -11.41 13.66 12.78
C PRO A 521 -10.47 12.61 13.38
N THR A 522 -9.40 12.30 12.67
CA THR A 522 -8.37 11.34 13.06
C THR A 522 -6.99 11.92 12.81
N SER A 523 -6.08 11.74 13.74
CA SER A 523 -4.69 12.18 13.65
C SER A 523 -3.72 11.16 14.23
N ALA A 524 -2.57 11.01 13.60
CA ALA A 524 -1.45 10.23 14.13
C ALA A 524 -0.64 11.13 15.09
N VAL A 525 -0.53 10.73 16.34
CA VAL A 525 0.23 11.47 17.35
C VAL A 525 1.50 10.73 17.68
N ASN A 526 2.64 11.30 17.28
CA ASN A 526 3.94 10.69 17.44
C ASN A 526 4.77 11.46 18.46
N VAL A 527 5.27 10.77 19.49
CA VAL A 527 6.28 11.29 20.42
C VAL A 527 7.62 11.35 19.71
N GLN A 528 7.94 10.25 19.02
CA GLN A 528 9.07 10.12 18.13
C GLN A 528 8.54 9.64 16.76
N ASP A 529 8.82 10.41 15.72
CA ASP A 529 8.57 9.98 14.34
C ASP A 529 9.68 9.05 13.87
N TYR A 530 9.68 8.63 12.63
CA TYR A 530 10.65 7.65 12.13
C TYR A 530 12.08 7.99 12.56
N MET A 531 12.70 7.08 13.28
CA MET A 531 14.09 7.14 13.68
C MET A 531 14.80 5.91 13.16
N LEU A 532 15.90 6.13 12.46
CA LEU A 532 16.80 5.09 12.03
C LEU A 532 17.97 5.03 13.02
N TYR A 533 18.31 3.85 13.48
CA TYR A 533 19.43 3.64 14.39
C TYR A 533 20.32 2.50 13.88
N ASP A 534 21.59 2.82 13.63
CA ASP A 534 22.62 1.86 13.30
C ASP A 534 23.27 1.39 14.59
N TRP A 535 23.21 0.11 14.86
CA TRP A 535 23.82 -0.48 16.05
C TRP A 535 25.32 -0.60 15.88
N PRO A 536 26.11 -0.48 16.97
CA PRO A 536 27.53 -0.79 16.92
C PRO A 536 27.76 -2.25 16.50
N ASP A 537 28.80 -2.49 15.69
CA ASP A 537 29.18 -3.83 15.24
C ASP A 537 29.65 -4.68 16.42
N ILE A 538 28.80 -5.52 16.98
CA ILE A 538 29.12 -6.44 18.09
C ILE A 538 29.42 -7.84 17.54
N GLN A 539 28.82 -8.20 16.43
CA GLN A 539 29.00 -9.45 15.70
C GLN A 539 29.47 -9.15 14.27
N MET A 540 29.71 -10.18 13.47
CA MET A 540 30.05 -10.01 12.05
C MET A 540 28.78 -9.65 11.21
N THR A 541 27.97 -8.74 11.74
CA THR A 541 26.76 -8.23 11.10
C THR A 541 26.68 -6.72 11.33
N LYS A 542 26.13 -6.01 10.35
CA LYS A 542 25.72 -4.63 10.49
C LYS A 542 24.23 -4.60 10.75
N ASP A 543 23.87 -4.29 11.98
CA ASP A 543 22.50 -4.29 12.45
C ASP A 543 21.92 -2.88 12.40
N LEU A 544 20.71 -2.80 11.91
CA LEU A 544 19.96 -1.57 11.73
C LEU A 544 18.57 -1.74 12.32
N SER A 545 18.04 -0.69 12.93
CA SER A 545 16.66 -0.69 13.43
C SER A 545 15.95 0.63 13.10
N THR A 546 14.68 0.52 12.74
CA THR A 546 13.78 1.67 12.59
C THR A 546 12.80 1.67 13.75
N TYR A 547 12.58 2.83 14.35
CA TYR A 547 11.66 3.02 15.48
C TYR A 547 10.70 4.16 15.22
N GLN A 548 9.49 4.02 15.75
CA GLN A 548 8.49 5.05 15.84
C GLN A 548 7.72 4.85 17.14
N ILE A 549 7.45 5.92 17.87
CA ILE A 549 6.63 5.90 19.08
C ILE A 549 5.43 6.79 18.84
N GLY A 550 4.26 6.20 18.77
CA GLY A 550 3.05 6.95 18.46
C GLY A 550 1.76 6.19 18.72
N THR A 551 0.68 6.81 18.36
CA THR A 551 -0.68 6.24 18.41
C THR A 551 -1.57 6.95 17.42
N LEU A 552 -2.68 6.31 17.03
CA LEU A 552 -3.73 6.93 16.24
C LEU A 552 -4.87 7.39 17.17
N ILE A 553 -5.28 8.64 17.01
CA ILE A 553 -6.35 9.24 17.82
C ILE A 553 -7.55 9.52 16.93
N HIS A 554 -8.71 9.02 17.34
CA HIS A 554 -9.99 9.28 16.71
C HIS A 554 -10.79 10.26 17.54
N GLN A 555 -10.67 11.56 17.22
CA GLN A 555 -11.36 12.62 17.95
C GLN A 555 -12.84 12.70 17.61
N ALA A 556 -13.22 12.35 16.39
CA ALA A 556 -14.60 12.40 15.92
C ALA A 556 -14.99 11.14 15.13
N PRO A 557 -15.08 9.95 15.76
CA PRO A 557 -15.50 8.73 15.08
C PRO A 557 -16.89 8.83 14.44
N ALA A 558 -17.78 9.63 15.04
CA ALA A 558 -19.14 9.88 14.55
C ALA A 558 -19.21 10.42 13.10
N TRP A 559 -18.11 10.97 12.59
CA TRP A 559 -17.98 11.50 11.24
C TRP A 559 -17.47 10.46 10.22
N SER A 560 -17.24 9.26 10.69
CA SER A 560 -16.80 8.16 9.85
C SER A 560 -17.70 6.94 10.04
N GLY A 561 -17.73 6.06 9.07
CA GLY A 561 -18.59 4.89 9.08
C GLY A 561 -17.89 3.65 8.54
N LEU A 562 -18.38 2.50 8.97
CA LEU A 562 -17.87 1.19 8.56
C LEU A 562 -19.04 0.28 8.19
N ILE A 563 -19.00 -0.26 6.98
CA ILE A 563 -19.90 -1.30 6.51
C ILE A 563 -19.08 -2.59 6.37
N VAL A 564 -19.55 -3.68 6.97
CA VAL A 564 -18.85 -4.97 6.94
C VAL A 564 -19.78 -6.10 6.52
N GLY A 565 -19.21 -7.27 6.23
CA GLY A 565 -19.97 -8.46 5.88
C GLY A 565 -20.61 -8.40 4.50
N ILE A 566 -20.06 -7.64 3.58
CA ILE A 566 -20.46 -7.63 2.17
C ILE A 566 -19.93 -8.92 1.53
N LYS A 567 -20.81 -9.77 1.00
CA LYS A 567 -20.48 -11.10 0.45
C LYS A 567 -19.97 -11.03 -0.97
#